data_ddcbf0f595160e8122af796bc8954977
#
_entry.id   ddcbf0f595160e8122af796bc8954977
#
_cell.length_a   1.000
_cell.length_b   1.000
_cell.length_c   1.000
_cell.angle_alpha   90.00
_cell.angle_beta   90.00
_cell.angle_gamma   90.00
#
_symmetry.space_group_name_H-M   'P 1'
#
loop_
_entity.id
_entity.type
_entity.pdbx_description
1 polymer ?
#
loop_
_entity_poly.entity_id
_entity_poly.type
_entity_poly.pdbx_seq_one_letter_code
_entity_poly.pdbx_strand_id
1 'polypeptide(L)'
;MAALEQEIASVIRFILDSAPGITPYYWDIPEGFVVPSVFFPQPELTPLGDTFASYAVEYDWYIQFFASTDEDAYASAVAAMNAICAARLLVPLIDETGAAAGGGVRLKDPGEVKRLDTGTAKLTLHWDSRRPYNRVDCQKVMHYNLDLKAAEGKTE
;
A
#
# COMPACT_ATOMS: atom_id res chain seq x y z
N MET A 1 6.51 -2.73 14.80
CA MET A 1 6.34 -3.10 13.37
C MET A 1 6.66 -1.89 12.52
N ALA A 2 7.48 -2.02 11.50
CA ALA A 2 7.69 -0.94 10.54
C ALA A 2 6.37 -0.62 9.83
N ALA A 3 6.14 0.65 9.46
CA ALA A 3 4.89 1.08 8.80
C ALA A 3 4.56 0.24 7.54
N LEU A 4 5.58 -0.14 6.77
CA LEU A 4 5.47 -1.01 5.61
C LEU A 4 4.84 -2.37 5.97
N GLU A 5 5.36 -3.03 7.00
CA GLU A 5 4.88 -4.35 7.42
C GLU A 5 3.46 -4.27 7.98
N GLN A 6 3.15 -3.21 8.69
CA GLN A 6 1.82 -3.00 9.25
C GLN A 6 0.75 -2.82 8.17
N GLU A 7 1.02 -2.02 7.14
CA GLU A 7 0.09 -1.80 6.03
C GLU A 7 -0.14 -3.10 5.24
N ILE A 8 0.94 -3.80 4.88
CA ILE A 8 0.86 -5.08 4.18
C ILE A 8 0.10 -6.13 5.00
N ALA A 9 0.42 -6.28 6.28
CA ALA A 9 -0.25 -7.21 7.18
C ALA A 9 -1.75 -6.90 7.31
N SER A 10 -2.11 -5.62 7.35
CA SER A 10 -3.51 -5.18 7.42
C SER A 10 -4.29 -5.56 6.17
N VAL A 11 -3.71 -5.35 4.99
CA VAL A 11 -4.33 -5.74 3.71
C VAL A 11 -4.45 -7.26 3.59
N ILE A 12 -3.41 -8.01 3.97
CA ILE A 12 -3.45 -9.49 4.00
C ILE A 12 -4.59 -9.97 4.88
N ARG A 13 -4.69 -9.47 6.11
CA ARG A 13 -5.75 -9.86 7.05
C ARG A 13 -7.13 -9.56 6.49
N PHE A 14 -7.31 -8.40 5.90
CA PHE A 14 -8.59 -8.01 5.31
C PHE A 14 -9.01 -8.95 4.17
N ILE A 15 -8.07 -9.31 3.28
CA ILE A 15 -8.33 -10.23 2.18
C ILE A 15 -8.63 -11.65 2.70
N LEU A 16 -7.88 -12.15 3.66
CA LEU A 16 -8.12 -13.47 4.25
C LEU A 16 -9.47 -13.54 4.95
N ASP A 17 -9.91 -12.49 5.61
CA ASP A 17 -11.22 -12.42 6.24
C ASP A 17 -12.37 -12.43 5.20
N SER A 18 -12.12 -11.95 3.98
CA SER A 18 -13.09 -11.96 2.87
C SER A 18 -13.23 -13.32 2.18
N ALA A 19 -12.25 -14.19 2.36
CA ALA A 19 -12.19 -15.51 1.71
C ALA A 19 -11.85 -16.59 2.76
N PRO A 20 -12.79 -16.96 3.63
CA PRO A 20 -12.55 -17.98 4.66
C PRO A 20 -12.22 -19.33 4.03
N GLY A 21 -11.28 -20.05 4.64
CA GLY A 21 -10.86 -21.37 4.19
C GLY A 21 -9.84 -21.40 3.07
N ILE A 22 -9.37 -20.24 2.62
CA ILE A 22 -8.29 -20.14 1.62
C ILE A 22 -6.92 -20.23 2.30
N THR A 23 -5.98 -20.95 1.69
CA THR A 23 -4.62 -21.11 2.22
C THR A 23 -3.72 -19.96 1.74
N PRO A 24 -3.13 -19.16 2.62
CA PRO A 24 -2.22 -18.10 2.21
C PRO A 24 -0.79 -18.60 2.00
N TYR A 25 -0.14 -18.09 0.97
CA TYR A 25 1.30 -18.22 0.76
C TYR A 25 1.93 -16.83 0.67
N TYR A 26 3.09 -16.69 1.32
CA TYR A 26 3.79 -15.41 1.43
C TYR A 26 5.14 -15.49 0.76
N TRP A 27 5.47 -14.53 -0.07
CA TRP A 27 6.77 -14.33 -0.73
C TRP A 27 7.20 -15.43 -1.70
N ASP A 28 6.85 -16.68 -1.45
CA ASP A 28 7.21 -17.82 -2.28
C ASP A 28 6.07 -18.85 -2.30
N ILE A 29 5.96 -19.58 -3.39
CA ILE A 29 4.99 -20.66 -3.58
C ILE A 29 5.73 -21.97 -3.56
N PRO A 30 5.47 -22.88 -2.59
CA PRO A 30 6.13 -24.17 -2.55
C PRO A 30 5.69 -25.07 -3.70
N GLU A 31 6.52 -26.02 -4.09
CA GLU A 31 6.11 -27.12 -4.96
C GLU A 31 4.97 -27.91 -4.29
N GLY A 32 3.94 -28.24 -5.06
CA GLY A 32 2.78 -28.96 -4.54
C GLY A 32 1.88 -28.15 -3.62
N PHE A 33 1.75 -26.83 -3.88
CA PHE A 33 0.82 -25.98 -3.17
C PHE A 33 -0.63 -26.49 -3.26
N VAL A 34 -1.41 -26.27 -2.21
CA VAL A 34 -2.81 -26.68 -2.15
C VAL A 34 -3.72 -25.59 -2.72
N VAL A 35 -4.89 -26.01 -3.20
CA VAL A 35 -5.94 -25.09 -3.65
C VAL A 35 -7.23 -25.34 -2.85
N PRO A 36 -8.08 -24.36 -2.57
CA PRO A 36 -7.91 -22.94 -2.93
C PRO A 36 -6.84 -22.24 -2.12
N SER A 37 -6.08 -21.36 -2.75
CA SER A 37 -5.00 -20.62 -2.10
C SER A 37 -4.87 -19.20 -2.64
N VAL A 38 -4.20 -18.35 -1.88
CA VAL A 38 -3.85 -16.98 -2.27
C VAL A 38 -2.37 -16.75 -2.05
N PHE A 39 -1.73 -16.16 -3.04
CA PHE A 39 -0.33 -15.82 -2.99
C PHE A 39 -0.14 -14.32 -2.87
N PHE A 40 0.63 -13.92 -1.86
CA PHE A 40 1.00 -12.53 -1.60
C PHE A 40 2.48 -12.33 -1.93
N PRO A 41 2.80 -11.91 -3.16
CA PRO A 41 4.18 -11.56 -3.53
C PRO A 41 4.62 -10.29 -2.82
N GLN A 42 5.88 -9.91 -2.97
CA GLN A 42 6.35 -8.61 -2.54
C GLN A 42 5.69 -7.52 -3.40
N PRO A 43 5.17 -6.43 -2.78
CA PRO A 43 4.65 -5.31 -3.55
C PRO A 43 5.77 -4.55 -4.26
N GLU A 44 5.45 -3.95 -5.38
CA GLU A 44 6.32 -2.99 -6.04
C GLU A 44 6.18 -1.63 -5.34
N LEU A 45 7.31 -0.96 -5.10
CA LEU A 45 7.36 0.31 -4.38
C LEU A 45 7.98 1.38 -5.25
N THR A 46 7.28 2.49 -5.39
CA THR A 46 7.78 3.66 -6.12
C THR A 46 7.75 4.89 -5.22
N PRO A 47 8.92 5.48 -4.88
CA PRO A 47 8.94 6.69 -4.09
C PRO A 47 8.47 7.89 -4.93
N LEU A 48 7.64 8.73 -4.33
CA LEU A 48 7.11 9.96 -4.92
C LEU A 48 7.41 11.14 -4.04
N GLY A 49 7.70 12.30 -4.64
CA GLY A 49 7.71 13.57 -3.94
C GLY A 49 6.29 13.94 -3.52
N ASP A 50 6.13 14.50 -2.32
CA ASP A 50 4.81 14.84 -1.81
C ASP A 50 4.76 16.29 -1.28
N THR A 51 5.39 16.56 -0.14
CA THR A 51 5.42 17.89 0.47
C THR A 51 6.81 18.25 0.97
N PHE A 52 7.00 19.45 1.50
CA PHE A 52 8.26 19.84 2.15
C PHE A 52 8.55 19.05 3.44
N ALA A 53 7.51 18.46 4.06
CA ALA A 53 7.64 17.76 5.33
C ALA A 53 7.55 16.23 5.20
N SER A 54 7.07 15.72 4.08
CA SER A 54 6.82 14.30 3.86
C SER A 54 7.01 13.88 2.40
N TYR A 55 7.26 12.60 2.22
CA TYR A 55 7.25 11.94 0.91
C TYR A 55 6.22 10.81 0.91
N ALA A 56 5.78 10.42 -0.26
CA ALA A 56 4.90 9.26 -0.44
C ALA A 56 5.66 8.09 -1.04
N VAL A 57 5.23 6.88 -0.72
CA VAL A 57 5.63 5.65 -1.38
C VAL A 57 4.38 5.03 -1.98
N GLU A 58 4.36 4.89 -3.28
CA GLU A 58 3.29 4.20 -4.01
C GLU A 58 3.52 2.70 -3.97
N TYR A 59 2.48 1.96 -3.66
CA TYR A 59 2.45 0.50 -3.62
C TYR A 59 1.61 -0.02 -4.77
N ASP A 60 2.18 -0.91 -5.55
CA ASP A 60 1.50 -1.71 -6.55
C ASP A 60 1.61 -3.18 -6.16
N TRP A 61 0.48 -3.82 -5.91
CA TRP A 61 0.45 -5.19 -5.41
C TRP A 61 -0.39 -6.09 -6.27
N TYR A 62 0.22 -7.18 -6.74
CA TYR A 62 -0.37 -8.15 -7.66
C TYR A 62 -0.63 -9.46 -6.94
N ILE A 63 -1.77 -9.56 -6.27
CA ILE A 63 -2.16 -10.72 -5.48
C ILE A 63 -2.75 -11.78 -6.41
N GLN A 64 -2.36 -13.04 -6.24
CA GLN A 64 -2.81 -14.14 -7.09
C GLN A 64 -3.67 -15.13 -6.30
N PHE A 65 -4.82 -15.48 -6.86
CA PHE A 65 -5.73 -16.47 -6.32
C PHE A 65 -5.68 -17.73 -7.18
N PHE A 66 -5.50 -18.88 -6.53
CA PHE A 66 -5.46 -20.19 -7.17
C PHE A 66 -6.63 -21.04 -6.75
N ALA A 67 -7.25 -21.72 -7.69
CA ALA A 67 -8.34 -22.67 -7.45
C ALA A 67 -8.31 -23.81 -8.47
N SER A 68 -9.16 -24.81 -8.26
CA SER A 68 -9.28 -25.94 -9.17
C SER A 68 -9.85 -25.56 -10.53
N THR A 69 -10.66 -24.50 -10.58
CA THR A 69 -11.28 -23.96 -11.80
C THR A 69 -11.01 -22.47 -11.94
N ASP A 70 -11.06 -21.97 -13.17
CA ASP A 70 -10.94 -20.53 -13.46
C ASP A 70 -12.05 -19.73 -12.76
N GLU A 71 -13.26 -20.28 -12.75
CA GLU A 71 -14.44 -19.65 -12.16
C GLU A 71 -14.29 -19.45 -10.66
N ASP A 72 -13.79 -20.46 -9.94
CA ASP A 72 -13.57 -20.39 -8.49
C ASP A 72 -12.44 -19.41 -8.13
N ALA A 73 -11.34 -19.41 -8.90
CA ALA A 73 -10.25 -18.45 -8.71
C ALA A 73 -10.71 -17.00 -8.93
N TYR A 74 -11.45 -16.78 -9.99
CA TYR A 74 -12.02 -15.48 -10.31
C TYR A 74 -13.04 -15.04 -9.24
N ALA A 75 -13.90 -15.92 -8.79
CA ALA A 75 -14.88 -15.64 -7.73
C ALA A 75 -14.22 -15.24 -6.41
N SER A 76 -13.13 -15.90 -6.04
CA SER A 76 -12.35 -15.55 -4.85
C SER A 76 -11.73 -14.15 -4.94
N ALA A 77 -11.16 -13.82 -6.10
CA ALA A 77 -10.59 -12.50 -6.34
C ALA A 77 -11.67 -11.40 -6.34
N VAL A 78 -12.82 -11.67 -6.94
CA VAL A 78 -13.98 -10.75 -6.95
C VAL A 78 -14.55 -10.56 -5.54
N ALA A 79 -14.61 -11.61 -4.74
CA ALA A 79 -15.04 -11.50 -3.34
C ALA A 79 -14.14 -10.56 -2.53
N ALA A 80 -12.83 -10.66 -2.69
CA ALA A 80 -11.88 -9.76 -2.06
C ALA A 80 -12.06 -8.31 -2.56
N MET A 81 -12.19 -8.10 -3.86
CA MET A 81 -12.45 -6.78 -4.44
C MET A 81 -13.76 -6.17 -3.92
N ASN A 82 -14.84 -6.94 -3.88
CA ASN A 82 -16.13 -6.49 -3.37
C ASN A 82 -16.09 -6.13 -1.88
N ALA A 83 -15.33 -6.86 -1.07
CA ALA A 83 -15.13 -6.54 0.34
C ALA A 83 -14.42 -5.19 0.50
N ILE A 84 -13.41 -4.94 -0.32
CA ILE A 84 -12.69 -3.65 -0.36
C ILE A 84 -13.62 -2.51 -0.78
N CYS A 85 -14.42 -2.70 -1.82
CA CYS A 85 -15.39 -1.71 -2.28
C CYS A 85 -16.46 -1.42 -1.22
N ALA A 86 -16.97 -2.46 -0.55
CA ALA A 86 -17.95 -2.31 0.54
C ALA A 86 -17.38 -1.56 1.75
N ALA A 87 -16.07 -1.67 1.99
CA ALA A 87 -15.35 -0.91 3.00
C ALA A 87 -14.96 0.50 2.54
N ARG A 88 -15.46 0.98 1.41
CA ARG A 88 -15.15 2.30 0.82
C ARG A 88 -13.66 2.52 0.56
N LEU A 89 -12.97 1.47 0.11
CA LEU A 89 -11.53 1.47 -0.18
C LEU A 89 -10.65 1.75 1.04
N LEU A 90 -11.17 1.57 2.24
CA LEU A 90 -10.44 1.77 3.48
C LEU A 90 -10.23 0.44 4.19
N VAL A 91 -8.99 0.00 4.26
CA VAL A 91 -8.58 -1.20 5.00
C VAL A 91 -8.12 -0.78 6.40
N PRO A 92 -8.77 -1.24 7.47
CA PRO A 92 -8.37 -0.88 8.84
C PRO A 92 -6.95 -1.36 9.14
N LEU A 93 -6.13 -0.50 9.76
CA LEU A 93 -4.83 -0.91 10.26
C LEU A 93 -4.97 -1.81 11.49
N ILE A 94 -4.12 -2.83 11.54
CA ILE A 94 -3.99 -3.73 12.69
C ILE A 94 -2.65 -3.51 13.39
N ASP A 95 -2.61 -3.79 14.69
CA ASP A 95 -1.37 -3.83 15.47
C ASP A 95 -0.72 -5.22 15.42
N GLU A 96 0.36 -5.40 16.16
CA GLU A 96 1.11 -6.67 16.23
C GLU A 96 0.27 -7.83 16.80
N THR A 97 -0.80 -7.53 17.51
CA THR A 97 -1.72 -8.54 18.05
C THR A 97 -2.87 -8.88 17.10
N GLY A 98 -2.99 -8.15 16.00
CA GLY A 98 -4.09 -8.26 15.03
C GLY A 98 -5.33 -7.45 15.43
N ALA A 99 -5.26 -6.64 16.47
CA ALA A 99 -6.34 -5.74 16.88
C ALA A 99 -6.31 -4.44 16.07
N ALA A 100 -7.44 -3.74 16.01
CA ALA A 100 -7.53 -2.46 15.33
C ALA A 100 -6.61 -1.42 15.98
N ALA A 101 -5.69 -0.85 15.19
CA ALA A 101 -4.71 0.13 15.65
C ALA A 101 -5.15 1.59 15.48
N GLY A 102 -6.34 1.82 14.91
CA GLY A 102 -6.80 3.14 14.49
C GLY A 102 -6.22 3.56 13.13
N GLY A 103 -6.98 4.32 12.36
CA GLY A 103 -6.62 4.67 11.00
C GLY A 103 -6.79 3.52 10.00
N GLY A 104 -6.32 3.70 8.78
CA GLY A 104 -6.47 2.71 7.73
C GLY A 104 -5.62 3.00 6.51
N VAL A 105 -5.42 1.97 5.70
CA VAL A 105 -4.85 2.06 4.37
C VAL A 105 -5.97 2.43 3.41
N ARG A 106 -5.84 3.57 2.73
CA ARG A 106 -6.79 3.98 1.70
C ARG A 106 -6.27 3.57 0.34
N LEU A 107 -7.00 2.68 -0.32
CA LEU A 107 -6.71 2.29 -1.69
C LEU A 107 -7.10 3.41 -2.67
N LYS A 108 -6.36 3.56 -3.74
CA LYS A 108 -6.60 4.59 -4.77
C LYS A 108 -7.80 4.28 -5.64
N ASP A 109 -8.00 3.01 -5.90
CA ASP A 109 -9.07 2.48 -6.75
C ASP A 109 -9.61 1.17 -6.17
N PRO A 110 -10.75 0.69 -6.69
CA PRO A 110 -11.35 -0.56 -6.21
C PRO A 110 -10.54 -1.81 -6.50
N GLY A 111 -9.41 -1.69 -7.16
CA GLY A 111 -8.63 -2.81 -7.64
C GLY A 111 -9.13 -3.34 -8.98
N GLU A 112 -8.30 -4.13 -9.62
CA GLU A 112 -8.58 -4.77 -10.89
C GLU A 112 -8.48 -6.28 -10.73
N VAL A 113 -9.50 -7.01 -11.18
CA VAL A 113 -9.51 -8.47 -11.21
C VAL A 113 -9.36 -8.93 -12.65
N LYS A 114 -8.34 -9.75 -12.91
CA LYS A 114 -8.11 -10.36 -14.23
C LYS A 114 -7.82 -11.85 -14.09
N ARG A 115 -8.28 -12.63 -15.05
CA ARG A 115 -7.78 -13.99 -15.26
C ARG A 115 -6.32 -13.91 -15.69
N LEU A 116 -5.45 -14.65 -15.02
CA LEU A 116 -4.02 -14.68 -15.35
C LEU A 116 -3.66 -15.92 -16.15
N ASP A 117 -4.12 -17.10 -15.68
CA ASP A 117 -3.88 -18.40 -16.29
C ASP A 117 -4.98 -19.36 -15.85
N THR A 118 -4.92 -20.61 -16.30
CA THR A 118 -5.87 -21.66 -15.89
C THR A 118 -5.85 -21.84 -14.37
N GLY A 119 -6.99 -21.66 -13.74
CA GLY A 119 -7.15 -21.74 -12.29
C GLY A 119 -6.49 -20.60 -11.52
N THR A 120 -6.12 -19.50 -12.17
CA THR A 120 -5.43 -18.36 -11.55
C THR A 120 -6.10 -17.04 -11.91
N ALA A 121 -6.43 -16.25 -10.89
CA ALA A 121 -6.89 -14.87 -11.04
C ALA A 121 -5.98 -13.91 -10.30
N LYS A 122 -5.83 -12.71 -10.82
CA LYS A 122 -5.00 -11.65 -10.25
C LYS A 122 -5.88 -10.51 -9.75
N LEU A 123 -5.63 -10.08 -8.52
CA LEU A 123 -6.18 -8.85 -7.96
C LEU A 123 -5.04 -7.83 -7.83
N THR A 124 -5.19 -6.69 -8.47
CA THR A 124 -4.22 -5.60 -8.42
C THR A 124 -4.72 -4.51 -7.47
N LEU A 125 -3.90 -4.12 -6.52
CA LEU A 125 -4.19 -3.07 -5.53
C LEU A 125 -3.15 -1.97 -5.61
N HIS A 126 -3.60 -0.72 -5.41
CA HIS A 126 -2.75 0.47 -5.40
C HIS A 126 -3.06 1.36 -4.20
N TRP A 127 -2.04 1.79 -3.48
CA TRP A 127 -2.17 2.81 -2.43
C TRP A 127 -0.90 3.59 -2.24
N ASP A 128 -1.00 4.72 -1.58
CA ASP A 128 0.15 5.55 -1.18
C ASP A 128 0.30 5.53 0.34
N SER A 129 1.53 5.37 0.79
CA SER A 129 1.91 5.54 2.17
C SER A 129 2.72 6.82 2.33
N ARG A 130 2.23 7.73 3.16
CA ARG A 130 2.92 8.99 3.43
C ARG A 130 3.86 8.85 4.62
N ARG A 131 5.09 9.31 4.46
CA ARG A 131 6.13 9.22 5.48
C ARG A 131 6.80 10.58 5.71
N PRO A 132 7.07 10.96 6.96
CA PRO A 132 7.78 12.20 7.25
C PRO A 132 9.24 12.08 6.82
N TYR A 133 9.80 13.21 6.36
CA TYR A 133 11.26 13.31 6.22
C TYR A 133 11.93 13.30 7.60
N ASN A 134 13.18 12.85 7.64
CA ASN A 134 14.02 13.03 8.82
C ASN A 134 14.18 14.51 9.08
N ARG A 135 13.81 14.95 10.28
CA ARG A 135 14.05 16.34 10.68
C ARG A 135 15.53 16.53 10.96
N VAL A 136 16.12 17.46 10.25
CA VAL A 136 17.43 17.98 10.61
C VAL A 136 17.18 19.10 11.61
N ASP A 137 17.83 19.04 12.77
CA ASP A 137 17.81 20.15 13.74
C ASP A 137 18.55 21.34 13.13
N CYS A 138 17.78 22.24 12.55
CA CYS A 138 18.28 23.49 12.03
C CYS A 138 18.08 24.60 13.07
N GLN A 139 19.12 25.37 13.30
CA GLN A 139 18.98 26.58 14.08
C GLN A 139 18.05 27.55 13.35
N LYS A 140 16.96 27.96 14.00
CA LYS A 140 16.04 28.93 13.41
C LYS A 140 16.76 30.27 13.27
N VAL A 141 16.75 30.83 12.07
CA VAL A 141 17.18 32.22 11.87
C VAL A 141 16.08 33.10 12.46
N MET A 142 16.35 33.62 13.66
CA MET A 142 15.39 34.48 14.37
C MET A 142 15.44 35.92 13.87
N HIS A 143 16.59 36.35 13.41
CA HIS A 143 16.81 37.70 12.89
C HIS A 143 17.82 37.67 11.75
N TYR A 144 17.58 38.44 10.73
CA TYR A 144 18.55 38.74 9.69
C TYR A 144 18.55 40.25 9.41
N ASN A 145 19.72 40.80 9.20
CA ASN A 145 19.89 42.18 8.81
C ASN A 145 20.18 42.23 7.32
N LEU A 146 19.34 42.92 6.59
CA LEU A 146 19.50 43.13 5.16
C LEU A 146 20.13 44.52 4.97
N ASP A 147 21.45 44.60 4.81
CA ASP A 147 22.13 45.83 4.46
C ASP A 147 22.02 46.07 2.95
N LEU A 148 20.97 46.78 2.56
CA LEU A 148 20.82 47.25 1.18
C LEU A 148 21.70 48.49 1.01
N LYS A 149 22.91 48.32 0.53
CA LYS A 149 23.68 49.45 0.00
C LYS A 149 23.05 49.90 -1.29
N ALA A 150 22.33 50.99 -1.24
CA ALA A 150 21.91 51.66 -2.46
C ALA A 150 23.19 52.07 -3.26
N ALA A 151 23.25 51.58 -4.49
CA ALA A 151 24.28 52.12 -5.39
C ALA A 151 23.96 53.58 -5.63
N GLU A 152 24.76 54.47 -5.07
CA GLU A 152 24.71 55.90 -5.43
C GLU A 152 25.04 55.98 -6.92
N GLY A 153 23.99 56.23 -7.73
CA GLY A 153 24.19 56.58 -9.12
C GLY A 153 24.98 57.85 -9.20
N LYS A 154 26.20 57.78 -9.71
CA LYS A 154 26.91 58.98 -10.17
C LYS A 154 26.07 59.57 -11.29
N THR A 155 25.40 60.66 -11.01
CA THR A 155 24.91 61.61 -12.01
C THR A 155 26.11 62.43 -12.44
N GLU A 156 26.60 62.21 -13.64
CA GLU A 156 27.44 63.19 -14.36
C GLU A 156 26.56 64.26 -14.93
#